data_e299e74271fb91ddc3b410cd1ea4f58b
#
_entry.id   e299e74271fb91ddc3b410cd1ea4f58b
#
_cell.length_a   1.000
_cell.length_b   1.000
_cell.length_c   1.000
_cell.angle_alpha   90.00
_cell.angle_beta   90.00
_cell.angle_gamma   90.00
#
_symmetry.space_group_name_H-M   'P 1'
#
loop_
_entity.id
_entity.type
_entity.pdbx_description
1 polymer ?
#
loop_
_entity_poly.entity_id
_entity_poly.type
_entity_poly.pdbx_seq_one_letter_code
_entity_poly.pdbx_strand_id
1 'polypeptide(L)'
;MAEIARKALGAGLPVATAGTDHAAGPIVADVWTGHDLGFVLLLHRRDDGYFAEEVYYSLRGLDDGEEGWTGCDHLSGGLLGFDPEDASARVEVLAGHAMAIVTESESLVHTGRVAENEGDELVRVVELLVTSEADVLEVENLTGPSRHRRSLRSALALIVLLPGDHIHVRAARSTRSAHLPVGDVIELSHSPDSTTDRGWL
;
A
#
# COMPACT_ATOMS: atom_id res chain seq x y z
N MET A 1 16.18 -4.14 -4.10
CA MET A 1 14.81 -3.78 -3.68
C MET A 1 14.81 -2.92 -2.41
N ALA A 2 15.30 -3.37 -1.26
CA ALA A 2 15.28 -2.61 -0.01
C ALA A 2 15.82 -1.16 -0.11
N GLU A 3 16.91 -0.94 -0.85
CA GLU A 3 17.46 0.40 -1.08
C GLU A 3 16.51 1.32 -1.89
N ILE A 4 15.77 0.75 -2.85
CA ILE A 4 14.75 1.48 -3.62
C ILE A 4 13.60 1.87 -2.69
N ALA A 5 13.14 0.94 -1.86
CA ALA A 5 12.09 1.18 -0.88
C ALA A 5 12.50 2.28 0.13
N ARG A 6 13.72 2.21 0.68
CA ARG A 6 14.24 3.22 1.61
C ARG A 6 14.31 4.61 0.98
N LYS A 7 14.75 4.71 -0.28
CA LYS A 7 14.76 5.99 -1.02
C LYS A 7 13.37 6.53 -1.26
N ALA A 8 12.40 5.66 -1.57
CA ALA A 8 11.01 6.07 -1.78
C ALA A 8 10.40 6.65 -0.50
N LEU A 9 10.65 6.03 0.66
CA LEU A 9 10.21 6.54 1.96
C LEU A 9 10.86 7.90 2.28
N GLY A 10 12.16 8.05 2.05
CA GLY A 10 12.87 9.31 2.29
C GLY A 10 12.40 10.45 1.39
N ALA A 11 11.96 10.16 0.19
CA ALA A 11 11.39 11.15 -0.73
C ALA A 11 9.96 11.56 -0.37
N GLY A 12 9.30 10.84 0.56
CA GLY A 12 7.94 11.11 1.02
C GLY A 12 6.82 10.87 0.00
N LEU A 13 7.17 10.47 -1.22
CA LEU A 13 6.25 10.17 -2.31
C LEU A 13 6.97 9.29 -3.35
N PRO A 14 6.28 8.40 -4.05
CA PRO A 14 6.86 7.72 -5.20
C PRO A 14 7.38 8.80 -6.16
N VAL A 15 8.68 8.81 -6.38
CA VAL A 15 9.25 9.62 -7.47
C VAL A 15 8.66 9.02 -8.74
N ALA A 16 7.75 9.76 -9.38
CA ALA A 16 7.31 9.40 -10.71
C ALA A 16 8.54 9.42 -11.61
N THR A 17 9.13 8.27 -11.85
CA THR A 17 9.99 8.09 -12.99
C THR A 17 9.10 8.27 -14.20
N ALA A 18 9.13 9.46 -14.77
CA ALA A 18 8.48 9.75 -16.04
C ALA A 18 9.08 8.80 -17.08
N GLY A 19 8.27 7.85 -17.52
CA GLY A 19 8.65 6.80 -18.44
C GLY A 19 8.63 5.45 -17.73
N THR A 20 7.48 4.82 -17.75
CA THR A 20 7.26 3.43 -17.33
C THR A 20 7.84 2.46 -18.35
N ASP A 21 9.14 2.51 -18.54
CA ASP A 21 9.82 1.42 -19.23
C ASP A 21 10.09 0.32 -18.19
N HIS A 22 9.11 -0.58 -18.03
CA HIS A 22 9.23 -1.75 -17.17
C HIS A 22 10.42 -2.67 -17.53
N ALA A 23 11.08 -2.41 -18.65
CA ALA A 23 12.33 -3.04 -19.02
C ALA A 23 13.53 -2.53 -18.21
N ALA A 24 13.38 -1.42 -17.48
CA ALA A 24 14.50 -0.76 -16.79
C ALA A 24 14.66 -1.16 -15.30
N GLY A 25 13.76 -1.98 -14.74
CA GLY A 25 13.85 -2.44 -13.35
C GLY A 25 12.58 -2.21 -12.53
N PRO A 26 12.64 -2.43 -11.22
CA PRO A 26 11.49 -2.27 -10.33
C PRO A 26 11.06 -0.81 -10.22
N ILE A 27 9.76 -0.60 -10.19
CA ILE A 27 9.12 0.70 -9.99
C ILE A 27 8.46 0.77 -8.61
N VAL A 28 8.41 1.96 -8.03
CA VAL A 28 7.62 2.21 -6.83
C VAL A 28 6.18 2.46 -7.26
N ALA A 29 5.31 1.49 -6.99
CA ALA A 29 3.89 1.61 -7.32
C ALA A 29 3.17 2.52 -6.32
N ASP A 30 3.43 2.35 -5.02
CA ASP A 30 2.84 3.20 -3.99
C ASP A 30 3.69 3.24 -2.71
N VAL A 31 3.44 4.25 -1.88
CA VAL A 31 4.04 4.44 -0.56
C VAL A 31 2.96 4.80 0.44
N TRP A 32 2.92 4.08 1.54
CA TRP A 32 2.09 4.39 2.69
C TRP A 32 2.96 4.77 3.88
N THR A 33 2.59 5.83 4.61
CA THR A 33 3.27 6.25 5.85
C THR A 33 2.25 6.62 6.91
N GLY A 34 2.49 6.20 8.14
CA GLY A 34 1.66 6.52 9.29
C GLY A 34 2.21 5.87 10.57
N HIS A 35 2.04 6.53 11.71
CA HIS A 35 2.44 5.99 13.03
C HIS A 35 3.92 5.56 13.10
N ASP A 36 4.82 6.34 12.49
CA ASP A 36 6.26 6.05 12.38
C ASP A 36 6.59 4.75 11.62
N LEU A 37 5.61 4.25 10.85
CA LEU A 37 5.75 3.12 9.95
C LEU A 37 5.72 3.61 8.50
N GLY A 38 6.53 2.99 7.66
CA GLY A 38 6.55 3.20 6.23
C GLY A 38 6.46 1.88 5.48
N PHE A 39 5.58 1.80 4.49
CA PHE A 39 5.43 0.65 3.61
C PHE A 39 5.57 1.09 2.17
N VAL A 40 6.24 0.29 1.37
CA VAL A 40 6.50 0.57 -0.04
C VAL A 40 6.10 -0.63 -0.87
N LEU A 41 5.23 -0.40 -1.83
CA LEU A 41 4.86 -1.38 -2.84
C LEU A 41 5.77 -1.19 -4.06
N LEU A 42 6.55 -2.21 -4.36
CA LEU A 42 7.38 -2.29 -5.56
C LEU A 42 6.72 -3.23 -6.57
N LEU A 43 6.77 -2.84 -7.83
CA LEU A 43 6.32 -3.64 -8.96
C LEU A 43 7.48 -3.85 -9.91
N HIS A 44 7.69 -5.09 -10.36
CA HIS A 44 8.70 -5.38 -11.36
C HIS A 44 8.26 -6.48 -12.32
N ARG A 45 8.70 -6.38 -13.56
CA ARG A 45 8.49 -7.43 -14.56
C ARG A 45 9.57 -8.48 -14.42
N ARG A 46 9.17 -9.74 -14.37
CA ARG A 46 10.08 -10.88 -14.33
C ARG A 46 10.48 -11.31 -15.73
N ASP A 47 11.55 -12.10 -15.81
CA ASP A 47 12.06 -12.66 -17.07
C ASP A 47 11.04 -13.58 -17.77
N ASP A 48 10.12 -14.18 -17.01
CA ASP A 48 9.01 -15.01 -17.53
C ASP A 48 7.83 -14.19 -18.06
N GLY A 49 7.91 -12.86 -17.96
CA GLY A 49 6.93 -11.91 -18.46
C GLY A 49 5.80 -11.56 -17.48
N TYR A 50 5.71 -12.25 -16.33
CA TYR A 50 4.77 -11.93 -15.26
C TYR A 50 5.22 -10.71 -14.48
N PHE A 51 4.26 -10.04 -13.85
CA PHE A 51 4.54 -9.00 -12.88
C PHE A 51 4.60 -9.61 -11.48
N ALA A 52 5.63 -9.23 -10.73
CA ALA A 52 5.73 -9.50 -9.31
C ALA A 52 5.53 -8.18 -8.55
N GLU A 53 4.82 -8.26 -7.46
CA GLU A 53 4.71 -7.22 -6.46
C GLU A 53 5.50 -7.62 -5.21
N GLU A 54 6.10 -6.65 -4.54
CA GLU A 54 6.82 -6.85 -3.28
C GLU A 54 6.54 -5.68 -2.35
N VAL A 55 6.20 -5.99 -1.10
CA VAL A 55 6.00 -4.99 -0.05
C VAL A 55 7.21 -4.99 0.89
N TYR A 56 7.75 -3.80 1.08
CA TYR A 56 8.81 -3.53 2.06
C TYR A 56 8.28 -2.64 3.16
N TYR A 57 8.78 -2.80 4.38
CA TYR A 57 8.45 -1.92 5.48
C TYR A 57 9.71 -1.39 6.19
N SER A 58 9.54 -0.27 6.88
CA SER A 58 10.58 0.37 7.67
C SER A 58 9.96 1.12 8.84
N LEU A 59 10.73 1.26 9.90
CA LEU A 59 10.40 2.12 11.04
C LEU A 59 11.07 3.48 10.88
N ARG A 60 10.39 4.53 11.33
CA ARG A 60 11.02 5.83 11.52
C ARG A 60 11.77 5.85 12.84
N GLY A 61 13.00 6.24 12.83
CA GLY A 61 13.83 6.24 14.02
C GLY A 61 15.11 7.07 13.83
N LEU A 62 16.02 6.93 14.77
CA LEU A 62 17.35 7.51 14.65
C LEU A 62 18.28 6.48 13.98
N ASP A 63 18.74 6.79 12.78
CA ASP A 63 19.79 6.05 12.10
C ASP A 63 21.07 6.92 12.11
N ASP A 64 22.15 6.41 12.70
CA ASP A 64 23.41 7.15 12.90
C ASP A 64 23.25 8.54 13.56
N GLY A 65 22.19 8.72 14.38
CA GLY A 65 21.90 9.98 15.08
C GLY A 65 21.09 11.00 14.28
N GLU A 66 20.69 10.67 13.06
CA GLU A 66 19.78 11.46 12.24
C GLU A 66 18.38 10.81 12.21
N GLU A 67 17.35 11.64 12.28
CA GLU A 67 15.96 11.17 12.15
C GLU A 67 15.71 10.74 10.71
N GLY A 68 15.33 9.48 10.52
CA GLY A 68 15.12 8.93 9.19
C GLY A 68 14.40 7.58 9.20
N TRP A 69 14.33 6.94 8.03
CA TRP A 69 13.85 5.59 7.89
C TRP A 69 15.01 4.61 8.13
N THR A 70 14.81 3.65 9.00
CA THR A 70 15.75 2.54 9.26
C THR A 70 15.92 1.65 8.04
N GLY A 71 16.62 0.54 8.17
CA GLY A 71 16.68 -0.47 7.10
C GLY A 71 15.27 -0.91 6.67
N CYS A 72 15.06 -1.18 5.38
CA CYS A 72 13.80 -1.72 4.88
C CYS A 72 13.86 -3.23 4.83
N ASP A 73 12.89 -3.87 5.50
CA ASP A 73 12.73 -5.32 5.49
C ASP A 73 11.65 -5.73 4.49
N HIS A 74 11.85 -6.87 3.84
CA HIS A 74 10.85 -7.48 2.96
C HIS A 74 9.73 -8.07 3.81
N LEU A 75 8.49 -7.70 3.50
CA LEU A 75 7.32 -8.12 4.25
C LEU A 75 6.57 -9.25 3.54
N SER A 76 6.20 -9.00 2.31
CA SER A 76 5.40 -9.92 1.49
C SER A 76 5.69 -9.69 0.01
N GLY A 77 5.24 -10.62 -0.83
CA GLY A 77 5.31 -10.48 -2.26
C GLY A 77 4.60 -11.63 -2.97
N GLY A 78 4.17 -11.38 -4.17
CA GLY A 78 3.41 -12.32 -4.98
C GLY A 78 3.57 -12.10 -6.47
N LEU A 79 2.73 -12.79 -7.23
CA LEU A 79 2.62 -12.64 -8.66
C LEU A 79 1.26 -12.03 -9.00
N LEU A 80 1.29 -10.93 -9.73
CA LEU A 80 0.09 -10.42 -10.40
C LEU A 80 -0.09 -11.19 -11.71
N GLY A 81 -1.29 -11.74 -11.91
CA GLY A 81 -1.64 -12.46 -13.13
C GLY A 81 -1.86 -11.55 -14.34
N PHE A 82 -1.60 -10.25 -14.22
CA PHE A 82 -1.85 -9.23 -15.24
C PHE A 82 -0.85 -8.06 -15.11
N ASP A 83 -0.77 -7.25 -16.15
CA ASP A 83 -0.06 -5.97 -16.11
C ASP A 83 -1.00 -4.88 -15.59
N PRO A 84 -0.77 -4.30 -14.41
CA PRO A 84 -1.67 -3.28 -13.85
C PRO A 84 -1.66 -1.95 -14.64
N GLU A 85 -0.65 -1.71 -15.46
CA GLU A 85 -0.58 -0.51 -16.32
C GLU A 85 -1.21 -0.76 -17.71
N ASP A 86 -1.51 -2.02 -18.07
CA ASP A 86 -2.27 -2.33 -19.28
C ASP A 86 -3.75 -1.97 -19.09
N ALA A 87 -4.27 -1.08 -19.93
CA ALA A 87 -5.64 -0.60 -19.82
C ALA A 87 -6.68 -1.70 -20.00
N SER A 88 -6.43 -2.68 -20.88
CA SER A 88 -7.37 -3.77 -21.15
C SER A 88 -7.41 -4.76 -19.99
N ALA A 89 -6.24 -5.15 -19.48
CA ALA A 89 -6.13 -6.02 -18.31
C ALA A 89 -6.79 -5.37 -17.08
N ARG A 90 -6.58 -4.06 -16.89
CA ARG A 90 -7.21 -3.30 -15.80
C ARG A 90 -8.73 -3.33 -15.89
N VAL A 91 -9.31 -3.09 -17.07
CA VAL A 91 -10.75 -3.13 -17.27
C VAL A 91 -11.30 -4.53 -16.99
N GLU A 92 -10.61 -5.58 -17.41
CA GLU A 92 -11.01 -6.97 -17.16
C GLU A 92 -11.04 -7.29 -15.67
N VAL A 93 -9.96 -6.97 -14.94
CA VAL A 93 -9.85 -7.24 -13.49
C VAL A 93 -10.84 -6.41 -12.68
N LEU A 94 -11.04 -5.15 -13.03
CA LEU A 94 -12.02 -4.27 -12.35
C LEU A 94 -13.48 -4.69 -12.61
N ALA A 95 -13.77 -5.40 -13.70
CA ALA A 95 -15.11 -5.92 -14.03
C ALA A 95 -16.23 -4.87 -13.89
N GLY A 96 -15.94 -3.61 -14.20
CA GLY A 96 -16.89 -2.49 -14.09
C GLY A 96 -16.88 -1.76 -12.74
N HIS A 97 -16.11 -2.22 -11.76
CA HIS A 97 -15.90 -1.50 -10.49
C HIS A 97 -14.84 -0.43 -10.63
N ALA A 98 -14.87 0.56 -9.75
CA ALA A 98 -13.84 1.61 -9.71
C ALA A 98 -12.56 1.13 -9.00
N MET A 99 -12.67 0.14 -8.13
CA MET A 99 -11.58 -0.46 -7.38
C MET A 99 -11.82 -1.95 -7.19
N ALA A 100 -10.74 -2.72 -7.12
CA ALA A 100 -10.76 -4.14 -6.78
C ALA A 100 -9.58 -4.49 -5.87
N ILE A 101 -9.79 -5.33 -4.87
CA ILE A 101 -8.71 -5.92 -4.09
C ILE A 101 -8.04 -6.98 -4.98
N VAL A 102 -6.75 -6.84 -5.21
CA VAL A 102 -5.96 -7.77 -6.03
C VAL A 102 -5.04 -8.64 -5.20
N THR A 103 -4.56 -8.12 -4.07
CA THR A 103 -3.73 -8.86 -3.11
C THR A 103 -4.10 -8.45 -1.70
N GLU A 104 -4.04 -9.41 -0.80
CA GLU A 104 -4.25 -9.20 0.63
C GLU A 104 -3.35 -10.14 1.42
N SER A 105 -2.67 -9.61 2.42
CA SER A 105 -1.81 -10.38 3.31
C SER A 105 -1.86 -9.85 4.73
N GLU A 106 -1.55 -10.72 5.70
CA GLU A 106 -1.32 -10.35 7.09
C GLU A 106 0.07 -10.81 7.49
N SER A 107 0.82 -9.93 8.15
CA SER A 107 2.18 -10.20 8.58
C SER A 107 2.44 -9.64 9.96
N LEU A 108 3.20 -10.37 10.76
CA LEU A 108 3.67 -9.89 12.05
C LEU A 108 4.81 -8.89 11.79
N VAL A 109 4.66 -7.69 12.30
CA VAL A 109 5.57 -6.56 12.06
C VAL A 109 5.96 -5.96 13.41
N HIS A 110 7.26 -5.77 13.62
CA HIS A 110 7.71 -4.98 14.76
C HIS A 110 7.33 -3.52 14.52
N THR A 111 6.33 -3.05 15.27
CA THR A 111 5.85 -1.66 15.15
C THR A 111 6.38 -0.77 16.26
N GLY A 112 6.80 -1.37 17.39
CA GLY A 112 7.22 -0.65 18.60
C GLY A 112 6.11 0.15 19.28
N ARG A 113 4.85 0.02 18.81
CA ARG A 113 3.69 0.78 19.32
C ARG A 113 3.06 0.18 20.55
N VAL A 114 3.14 -1.12 20.69
CA VAL A 114 2.56 -1.89 21.80
C VAL A 114 3.67 -2.45 22.68
N ALA A 115 3.42 -2.56 23.98
CA ALA A 115 4.38 -3.16 24.90
C ALA A 115 4.29 -4.70 24.92
N GLU A 116 3.13 -5.22 24.53
CA GLU A 116 2.88 -6.65 24.37
C GLU A 116 3.63 -7.18 23.16
N ASN A 117 3.93 -8.49 23.15
CA ASN A 117 4.59 -9.20 22.06
C ASN A 117 5.89 -8.51 21.58
N GLU A 118 6.65 -7.95 22.52
CA GLU A 118 7.93 -7.27 22.21
C GLU A 118 7.79 -6.11 21.19
N GLY A 119 6.60 -5.56 21.05
CA GLY A 119 6.31 -4.49 20.08
C GLY A 119 5.82 -4.96 18.71
N ASP A 120 5.56 -6.26 18.57
CA ASP A 120 5.07 -6.83 17.31
C ASP A 120 3.55 -6.77 17.24
N GLU A 121 3.02 -6.37 16.09
CA GLU A 121 1.60 -6.34 15.77
C GLU A 121 1.34 -7.05 14.44
N LEU A 122 0.17 -7.69 14.35
CA LEU A 122 -0.28 -8.22 13.07
C LEU A 122 -0.79 -7.07 12.20
N VAL A 123 -0.14 -6.84 11.08
CA VAL A 123 -0.49 -5.79 10.13
C VAL A 123 -1.13 -6.41 8.92
N ARG A 124 -2.29 -5.88 8.50
CA ARG A 124 -2.97 -6.28 7.27
C ARG A 124 -2.61 -5.32 6.14
N VAL A 125 -2.13 -5.87 5.05
CA VAL A 125 -1.76 -5.14 3.84
C VAL A 125 -2.73 -5.51 2.72
N VAL A 126 -3.31 -4.50 2.10
CA VAL A 126 -4.28 -4.66 1.01
C VAL A 126 -3.81 -3.86 -0.20
N GLU A 127 -3.77 -4.50 -1.35
CA GLU A 127 -3.45 -3.85 -2.61
C GLU A 127 -4.72 -3.69 -3.44
N LEU A 128 -4.98 -2.45 -3.83
CA LEU A 128 -6.14 -2.08 -4.62
C LEU A 128 -5.71 -1.76 -6.05
N LEU A 129 -6.31 -2.41 -7.02
CA LEU A 129 -6.32 -1.93 -8.40
C LEU A 129 -7.37 -0.83 -8.51
N VAL A 130 -7.01 0.30 -9.10
CA VAL A 130 -7.88 1.48 -9.22
C VAL A 130 -8.08 1.84 -10.70
N THR A 131 -9.29 2.26 -11.03
CA THR A 131 -9.63 2.71 -12.40
C THR A 131 -8.80 3.92 -12.82
N SER A 132 -8.52 4.02 -14.11
CA SER A 132 -7.84 5.19 -14.70
C SER A 132 -8.68 6.48 -14.65
N GLU A 133 -9.95 6.39 -14.30
CA GLU A 133 -10.81 7.57 -14.13
C GLU A 133 -10.57 8.31 -12.81
N ALA A 134 -9.89 7.68 -11.86
CA ALA A 134 -9.56 8.25 -10.56
C ALA A 134 -8.09 8.67 -10.50
N ASP A 135 -7.82 9.75 -9.81
CA ASP A 135 -6.47 10.27 -9.54
C ASP A 135 -6.20 10.48 -8.04
N VAL A 136 -7.22 10.20 -7.21
CA VAL A 136 -7.18 10.36 -5.75
C VAL A 136 -7.86 9.18 -5.07
N LEU A 137 -7.30 8.73 -3.94
CA LEU A 137 -8.00 7.94 -2.94
C LEU A 137 -8.40 8.83 -1.76
N GLU A 138 -9.65 8.73 -1.37
CA GLU A 138 -10.16 9.24 -0.10
C GLU A 138 -10.23 8.08 0.89
N VAL A 139 -9.58 8.23 2.04
CA VAL A 139 -9.60 7.25 3.13
C VAL A 139 -10.23 7.91 4.34
N GLU A 140 -11.31 7.34 4.83
CA GLU A 140 -12.06 7.81 5.99
C GLU A 140 -11.96 6.77 7.10
N ASN A 141 -11.42 7.16 8.25
CA ASN A 141 -11.39 6.28 9.42
C ASN A 141 -12.75 6.31 10.12
N LEU A 142 -13.35 5.13 10.34
CA LEU A 142 -14.66 5.00 10.97
C LEU A 142 -14.58 4.89 12.50
N THR A 143 -13.39 4.62 13.02
CA THR A 143 -13.14 4.57 14.48
C THR A 143 -12.73 5.92 15.06
N GLY A 144 -12.46 6.91 14.20
CA GLY A 144 -12.04 8.26 14.60
C GLY A 144 -12.36 9.31 13.52
N PRO A 145 -12.30 10.60 13.86
CA PRO A 145 -12.73 11.68 12.96
C PRO A 145 -11.66 12.01 11.89
N SER A 146 -10.91 11.05 11.38
CA SER A 146 -9.88 11.33 10.40
C SER A 146 -10.34 10.94 8.99
N ARG A 147 -10.17 11.90 8.09
CA ARG A 147 -10.33 11.70 6.64
C ARG A 147 -9.13 12.31 5.95
N HIS A 148 -8.47 11.54 5.15
CA HIS A 148 -7.34 12.02 4.36
C HIS A 148 -7.49 11.65 2.89
N ARG A 149 -6.75 12.36 2.07
CA ARG A 149 -6.70 12.16 0.62
C ARG A 149 -5.26 11.98 0.19
N ARG A 150 -5.06 11.09 -0.73
CA ARG A 150 -3.76 10.90 -1.37
C ARG A 150 -3.90 10.76 -2.87
N SER A 151 -2.98 11.36 -3.60
CA SER A 151 -2.94 11.23 -5.05
C SER A 151 -2.46 9.85 -5.45
N LEU A 152 -3.14 9.27 -6.44
CA LEU A 152 -2.71 8.05 -7.11
C LEU A 152 -1.64 8.39 -8.14
N ARG A 153 -0.62 7.56 -8.22
CA ARG A 153 0.47 7.71 -9.19
C ARG A 153 0.67 6.47 -10.05
N SER A 154 0.08 5.37 -9.64
CA SER A 154 0.03 4.08 -10.30
C SER A 154 -1.40 3.57 -10.28
N ALA A 155 -1.68 2.56 -11.07
CA ALA A 155 -2.93 1.83 -11.01
C ALA A 155 -3.10 1.03 -9.71
N LEU A 156 -2.01 0.72 -9.02
CA LEU A 156 -2.01 0.02 -7.74
C LEU A 156 -1.88 1.01 -6.58
N ALA A 157 -2.67 0.79 -5.55
CA ALA A 157 -2.64 1.53 -4.31
C ALA A 157 -2.48 0.60 -3.11
N LEU A 158 -1.61 0.98 -2.19
CA LEU A 158 -1.31 0.25 -0.97
C LEU A 158 -2.14 0.79 0.19
N ILE A 159 -2.91 -0.06 0.85
CA ILE A 159 -3.60 0.23 2.10
C ILE A 159 -2.99 -0.63 3.20
N VAL A 160 -2.63 -0.01 4.30
CA VAL A 160 -2.12 -0.69 5.49
C VAL A 160 -3.10 -0.46 6.62
N LEU A 161 -3.51 -1.54 7.26
CA LEU A 161 -4.42 -1.54 8.41
C LEU A 161 -3.67 -2.08 9.62
N LEU A 162 -3.71 -1.32 10.68
CA LEU A 162 -3.22 -1.72 11.99
C LEU A 162 -4.38 -2.32 12.80
N PRO A 163 -4.09 -3.09 13.86
CA PRO A 163 -5.14 -3.66 14.70
C PRO A 163 -6.11 -2.59 15.20
N GLY A 164 -7.41 -2.84 15.00
CA GLY A 164 -8.49 -1.92 15.34
C GLY A 164 -8.85 -0.90 14.26
N ASP A 165 -8.13 -0.86 13.15
CA ASP A 165 -8.51 0.01 12.03
C ASP A 165 -9.81 -0.46 11.37
N HIS A 166 -10.68 0.50 11.10
CA HIS A 166 -11.91 0.32 10.32
C HIS A 166 -12.08 1.55 9.44
N ILE A 167 -11.96 1.38 8.13
CA ILE A 167 -11.89 2.47 7.17
C ILE A 167 -12.82 2.27 5.97
N HIS A 168 -13.25 3.38 5.40
CA HIS A 168 -13.79 3.44 4.06
C HIS A 168 -12.73 3.96 3.09
N VAL A 169 -12.59 3.28 1.95
CA VAL A 169 -11.73 3.71 0.85
C VAL A 169 -12.61 4.01 -0.35
N ARG A 170 -12.42 5.17 -0.96
CA ARG A 170 -13.15 5.62 -2.13
C ARG A 170 -12.19 6.16 -3.19
N ALA A 171 -12.39 5.74 -4.43
CA ALA A 171 -11.76 6.37 -5.58
C ALA A 171 -12.46 7.71 -5.90
N ALA A 172 -11.68 8.71 -6.28
CA ALA A 172 -12.21 10.01 -6.67
C ALA A 172 -11.40 10.60 -7.81
N ARG A 173 -12.02 11.48 -8.57
CA ARG A 173 -11.40 12.28 -9.62
C ARG A 173 -11.33 13.75 -9.20
N SER A 174 -10.13 14.32 -9.26
CA SER A 174 -9.92 15.74 -9.01
C SER A 174 -10.51 16.56 -10.14
N THR A 175 -11.21 17.61 -9.76
CA THR A 175 -11.63 18.69 -10.64
C THR A 175 -11.07 20.01 -10.13
N ARG A 176 -11.26 21.11 -10.87
CA ARG A 176 -10.78 22.43 -10.44
C ARG A 176 -11.37 22.90 -9.09
N SER A 177 -12.54 22.39 -8.70
CA SER A 177 -13.29 22.89 -7.53
C SER A 177 -13.66 21.80 -6.52
N ALA A 178 -13.53 20.53 -6.87
CA ALA A 178 -13.97 19.43 -6.00
C ALA A 178 -13.29 18.10 -6.36
N HIS A 179 -13.44 17.11 -5.48
CA HIS A 179 -13.16 15.71 -5.77
C HIS A 179 -14.50 15.01 -5.98
N LEU A 180 -14.68 14.42 -7.15
CA LEU A 180 -15.91 13.71 -7.52
C LEU A 180 -15.70 12.21 -7.26
N PRO A 181 -16.56 11.55 -6.46
CA PRO A 181 -16.50 10.13 -6.26
C PRO A 181 -16.57 9.36 -7.59
N VAL A 182 -15.81 8.28 -7.68
CA VAL A 182 -15.82 7.33 -8.80
C VAL A 182 -16.15 5.96 -8.25
N GLY A 183 -17.31 5.42 -8.59
CA GLY A 183 -17.79 4.10 -8.14
C GLY A 183 -18.12 4.02 -6.65
N ASP A 184 -18.12 2.78 -6.14
CA ASP A 184 -18.53 2.44 -4.80
C ASP A 184 -17.39 2.61 -3.78
N VAL A 185 -17.74 2.52 -2.51
CA VAL A 185 -16.81 2.50 -1.37
C VAL A 185 -16.40 1.07 -1.08
N ILE A 186 -15.13 0.85 -0.80
CA ILE A 186 -14.64 -0.40 -0.19
C ILE A 186 -14.50 -0.15 1.31
N GLU A 187 -15.13 -1.01 2.11
CA GLU A 187 -14.97 -1.05 3.55
C GLU A 187 -13.91 -2.08 3.92
N LEU A 188 -12.91 -1.67 4.70
CA LEU A 188 -11.82 -2.50 5.17
C LEU A 188 -11.72 -2.39 6.68
N SER A 189 -11.49 -3.52 7.35
CA SER A 189 -11.28 -3.55 8.80
C SER A 189 -10.20 -4.55 9.18
N HIS A 190 -9.56 -4.29 10.31
CA HIS A 190 -8.62 -5.21 10.93
C HIS A 190 -8.98 -5.40 12.40
N SER A 191 -9.16 -6.65 12.82
CA SER A 191 -9.59 -6.94 14.20
C SER A 191 -8.56 -6.45 15.22
N PRO A 192 -8.99 -5.84 16.34
CA PRO A 192 -8.08 -5.50 17.43
C PRO A 192 -7.50 -6.74 18.14
N ASP A 193 -8.20 -7.89 18.07
CA ASP A 193 -7.81 -9.13 18.76
C ASP A 193 -6.88 -10.03 17.94
N SER A 194 -6.26 -9.51 16.87
CA SER A 194 -5.34 -10.28 16.02
C SER A 194 -3.99 -10.60 16.68
N THR A 195 -3.85 -10.40 17.98
CA THR A 195 -2.76 -10.95 18.77
C THR A 195 -2.99 -12.44 19.01
N THR A 196 -2.46 -13.25 18.10
CA THR A 196 -1.97 -14.63 18.29
C THR A 196 -2.58 -15.47 19.42
N ASP A 197 -3.82 -15.91 19.28
CA ASP A 197 -4.24 -17.15 19.93
C ASP A 197 -4.28 -18.32 18.90
N ARG A 198 -3.24 -18.41 18.06
CA ARG A 198 -2.96 -19.64 17.29
C ARG A 198 -1.92 -20.43 18.06
N GLY A 199 -2.41 -21.11 19.10
CA GLY A 199 -1.65 -22.19 19.70
C GLY A 199 -1.12 -23.11 18.60
N TRP A 200 0.15 -23.11 18.39
CA TRP A 200 0.84 -24.12 17.62
C TRP A 200 0.72 -25.42 18.42
N LEU A 201 -0.20 -26.31 18.03
CA LEU A 201 -0.23 -27.71 18.40
C LEU A 201 0.59 -28.51 17.41
#